data_0a578756e94126278a784c49225c842f
#
_entry.id   0a578756e94126278a784c49225c842f
#
_cell.length_a   1.000
_cell.length_b   1.000
_cell.length_c   1.000
_cell.angle_alpha   90.00
_cell.angle_beta   90.00
_cell.angle_gamma   90.00
#
_symmetry.space_group_name_H-M   'P 1'
#
loop_
_entity.id
_entity.type
_entity.pdbx_description
1 polymer ?
#
loop_
_entity_poly.entity_id
_entity_poly.type
_entity_poly.pdbx_seq_one_letter_code
_entity_poly.pdbx_strand_id
1 'polypeptide(L)'
;MRLVLIFIFSLISISSHSYHEKDIIYDEEEIICIATYELAEDFFLQMKDPNTSEEMNKRKQALLDKYDESHFPQEDIEFYILEIHYAWTANFDFLPPILKNCRENIR
;
A
#
# COMPACT_ATOMS: atom_id res chain seq x y z
N MET A 1 4.61 -8.78 34.31
CA MET A 1 4.70 -8.59 33.78
C MET A 1 4.67 -8.68 32.74
N ARG A 2 4.76 -8.87 32.25
CA ARG A 2 4.83 -8.79 31.29
C ARG A 2 4.57 -7.88 30.66
N LEU A 3 4.33 -7.26 30.89
CA LEU A 3 4.05 -6.31 30.43
C LEU A 3 4.92 -5.41 30.33
N VAL A 4 5.54 -5.49 31.04
CA VAL A 4 6.49 -4.79 30.99
C VAL A 4 7.23 -4.91 29.96
N LEU A 5 7.42 -5.81 29.76
CA LEU A 5 8.07 -6.08 28.82
C LEU A 5 7.67 -5.49 27.73
N ILE A 6 6.71 -5.41 27.63
CA ILE A 6 6.26 -4.84 26.64
C ILE A 6 6.54 -3.54 26.55
N PHE A 7 6.56 -3.04 27.38
CA PHE A 7 6.82 -1.81 27.43
C PHE A 7 8.05 -1.43 27.04
N ILE A 8 8.80 -2.16 27.22
CA ILE A 8 9.98 -1.91 26.88
C ILE A 8 10.15 -1.94 25.53
N PHE A 9 9.71 -2.60 25.08
CA PHE A 9 9.84 -2.72 23.82
C PHE A 9 9.38 -1.70 23.12
N SER A 10 8.54 -1.33 23.51
CA SER A 10 8.02 -0.36 22.81
C SER A 10 8.88 0.76 22.71
N LEU A 11 9.58 0.96 23.54
CA LEU A 11 10.35 1.95 23.42
C LEU A 11 11.28 1.85 22.43
N ILE A 12 11.52 0.82 22.09
CA ILE A 12 12.40 0.71 21.18
C ILE A 12 11.97 1.09 19.96
N SER A 13 11.08 1.01 19.84
CA SER A 13 10.72 1.33 18.70
C SER A 13 10.81 2.57 18.31
N ILE A 14 11.21 2.98 18.73
CA ILE A 14 11.31 3.93 18.33
C ILE A 14 12.16 4.23 17.61
N SER A 15 12.55 3.97 17.75
CA SER A 15 13.09 4.21 17.18
C SER A 15 13.40 4.06 16.31
N SER A 16 13.32 3.95 16.37
CA SER A 16 13.42 3.90 15.75
C SER A 16 13.44 4.00 14.88
N HIS A 17 13.39 4.17 14.99
CA HIS A 17 13.28 4.51 14.38
C HIS A 17 13.65 5.01 13.63
N SER A 18 13.90 5.14 13.69
CA SER A 18 14.23 5.71 13.20
C SER A 18 14.84 6.07 12.72
N TYR A 19 15.26 6.16 12.74
CA TYR A 19 15.76 6.56 12.38
C TYR A 19 16.30 6.72 11.49
N HIS A 20 16.60 6.66 11.20
CA HIS A 20 16.99 6.85 10.38
C HIS A 20 16.98 7.12 9.53
N GLU A 21 17.03 6.99 9.31
CA GLU A 21 16.82 7.31 8.64
C GLU A 21 16.21 7.87 7.98
N LYS A 22 16.17 8.08 7.95
CA LYS A 22 15.52 8.86 7.53
C LYS A 22 15.60 9.60 6.33
N ASP A 23 16.25 9.44 5.63
CA ASP A 23 16.48 10.00 4.34
C ASP A 23 15.48 9.56 3.31
N ILE A 24 14.86 8.45 3.51
CA ILE A 24 13.89 7.89 2.60
C ILE A 24 12.50 8.32 3.05
N ILE A 25 11.81 9.05 2.20
CA ILE A 25 10.47 9.49 2.52
C ILE A 25 9.51 8.85 1.53
N TYR A 26 8.58 8.08 2.04
CA TYR A 26 7.55 7.46 1.22
C TYR A 26 6.29 8.30 1.28
N ASP A 27 5.68 8.49 0.13
CA ASP A 27 4.38 9.13 0.07
C ASP A 27 3.34 8.07 0.38
N GLU A 28 2.74 8.17 1.54
CA GLU A 28 1.80 7.15 1.99
C GLU A 28 0.64 6.99 1.04
N GLU A 29 0.16 8.08 0.47
CA GLU A 29 -0.94 7.98 -0.49
C GLU A 29 -0.54 7.20 -1.71
N GLU A 30 0.69 7.38 -2.18
CA GLU A 30 1.17 6.61 -3.33
C GLU A 30 1.23 5.13 -2.99
N ILE A 31 1.69 4.80 -1.79
CA ILE A 31 1.78 3.40 -1.39
C ILE A 31 0.40 2.77 -1.29
N ILE A 32 -0.56 3.52 -0.74
CA ILE A 32 -1.94 3.05 -0.68
C ILE A 32 -2.46 2.82 -2.10
N CYS A 33 -2.14 3.70 -3.03
CA CYS A 33 -2.60 3.54 -4.40
C CYS A 33 -1.95 2.36 -5.10
N ILE A 34 -0.67 2.10 -4.82
CA ILE A 34 -0.03 0.91 -5.37
C ILE A 34 -0.77 -0.34 -4.90
N ALA A 35 -1.08 -0.40 -3.60
CA ALA A 35 -1.82 -1.54 -3.06
C ALA A 35 -3.22 -1.63 -3.67
N THR A 36 -3.86 -0.49 -3.84
CA THR A 36 -5.21 -0.45 -4.42
C THR A 36 -5.20 -0.95 -5.86
N TYR A 37 -4.20 -0.52 -6.65
CA TYR A 37 -4.11 -0.99 -8.03
C TYR A 37 -3.82 -2.48 -8.10
N GLU A 38 -3.03 -2.99 -7.18
CA GLU A 38 -2.75 -4.42 -7.15
C GLU A 38 -4.03 -5.21 -6.93
N LEU A 39 -4.84 -4.79 -5.97
CA LEU A 39 -6.09 -5.48 -5.69
C LEU A 39 -7.08 -5.32 -6.85
N ALA A 40 -7.13 -4.14 -7.45
CA ALA A 40 -8.03 -3.89 -8.57
C ALA A 40 -7.62 -4.69 -9.78
N GLU A 41 -6.31 -4.83 -10.01
CA GLU A 41 -5.82 -5.64 -11.12
C GLU A 41 -6.33 -7.06 -11.01
N ASP A 42 -6.20 -7.67 -9.84
CA ASP A 42 -6.68 -9.01 -9.61
C ASP A 42 -8.19 -9.12 -9.78
N PHE A 43 -8.90 -8.14 -9.24
CA PHE A 43 -10.35 -8.15 -9.30
C PHE A 43 -10.84 -8.13 -10.74
N PHE A 44 -10.28 -7.23 -11.55
CA PHE A 44 -10.75 -7.11 -12.93
C PHE A 44 -10.35 -8.32 -13.75
N LEU A 45 -9.23 -8.93 -13.43
CA LEU A 45 -8.85 -10.16 -14.11
C LEU A 45 -9.85 -11.27 -13.81
N GLN A 46 -10.28 -11.37 -12.56
CA GLN A 46 -11.28 -12.38 -12.19
C GLN A 46 -12.63 -12.08 -12.82
N MET A 47 -12.93 -10.81 -13.04
CA MET A 47 -14.18 -10.42 -13.69
C MET A 47 -14.11 -10.53 -15.20
N LYS A 48 -13.00 -11.07 -15.73
CA LYS A 48 -12.80 -11.28 -17.16
C LYS A 48 -12.76 -9.97 -17.94
N ASP A 49 -12.14 -8.97 -17.32
CA ASP A 49 -11.93 -7.68 -17.92
C ASP A 49 -10.43 -7.41 -18.00
N PRO A 50 -9.72 -8.08 -18.91
CA PRO A 50 -8.26 -7.96 -18.95
C PRO A 50 -7.79 -6.57 -19.35
N ASN A 51 -8.57 -5.82 -20.09
CA ASN A 51 -8.14 -4.48 -20.48
C ASN A 51 -8.06 -3.55 -19.27
N THR A 52 -9.07 -3.59 -18.40
CA THR A 52 -9.04 -2.77 -17.20
C THR A 52 -8.00 -3.28 -16.24
N SER A 53 -7.83 -4.59 -16.15
CA SER A 53 -6.78 -5.17 -15.32
C SER A 53 -5.41 -4.66 -15.75
N GLU A 54 -5.16 -4.62 -17.06
CA GLU A 54 -3.88 -4.16 -17.57
C GLU A 54 -3.69 -2.66 -17.28
N GLU A 55 -4.76 -1.88 -17.36
CA GLU A 55 -4.67 -0.46 -17.02
C GLU A 55 -4.26 -0.30 -15.55
N MET A 56 -4.83 -1.11 -14.67
CA MET A 56 -4.47 -1.05 -13.26
C MET A 56 -3.00 -1.39 -13.06
N ASN A 57 -2.53 -2.41 -13.76
CA ASN A 57 -1.13 -2.78 -13.67
C ASN A 57 -0.22 -1.66 -14.17
N LYS A 58 -0.56 -1.01 -15.25
CA LYS A 58 0.26 0.07 -15.77
C LYS A 58 0.32 1.24 -14.80
N ARG A 59 -0.80 1.57 -14.17
CA ARG A 59 -0.81 2.64 -13.18
C ARG A 59 0.03 2.27 -11.97
N LYS A 60 -0.04 1.01 -11.55
CA LYS A 60 0.77 0.52 -10.45
C LYS A 60 2.25 0.64 -10.79
N GLN A 61 2.64 0.19 -11.98
CA GLN A 61 4.04 0.24 -12.36
C GLN A 61 4.57 1.66 -12.45
N ALA A 62 3.73 2.59 -12.92
CA ALA A 62 4.14 3.98 -13.00
C ALA A 62 4.49 4.54 -11.61
N LEU A 63 3.73 4.14 -10.60
CA LEU A 63 4.04 4.58 -9.24
C LEU A 63 5.26 3.86 -8.69
N LEU A 64 5.37 2.56 -8.96
CA LEU A 64 6.53 1.79 -8.48
C LEU A 64 7.83 2.30 -9.08
N ASP A 65 7.79 2.78 -10.31
CA ASP A 65 9.00 3.27 -10.98
C ASP A 65 9.60 4.48 -10.30
N LYS A 66 8.87 5.12 -9.41
CA LYS A 66 9.39 6.26 -8.67
C LYS A 66 10.37 5.84 -7.57
N TYR A 67 10.43 4.56 -7.24
CA TYR A 67 11.23 4.09 -6.13
C TYR A 67 12.46 3.35 -6.61
N ASP A 68 13.56 3.63 -5.94
CA ASP A 68 14.81 2.94 -6.17
C ASP A 68 14.67 1.51 -5.63
N GLU A 69 15.25 0.56 -6.34
CA GLU A 69 15.14 -0.85 -5.97
C GLU A 69 15.64 -1.10 -4.55
N SER A 70 16.68 -0.39 -4.15
CA SER A 70 17.25 -0.59 -2.82
C SER A 70 16.40 0.08 -1.73
N HIS A 71 15.40 0.88 -2.10
CA HIS A 71 14.56 1.57 -1.13
C HIS A 71 13.09 1.35 -1.41
N PHE A 72 12.79 0.17 -1.92
CA PHE A 72 11.44 -0.18 -2.30
C PHE A 72 10.57 -0.40 -1.06
N PRO A 73 9.39 0.23 -0.97
CA PRO A 73 8.56 0.09 0.24
C PRO A 73 7.71 -1.18 0.21
N GLN A 74 8.35 -2.32 0.05
CA GLN A 74 7.65 -3.59 -0.13
C GLN A 74 6.79 -3.96 1.06
N GLU A 75 7.30 -3.77 2.26
CA GLU A 75 6.56 -4.15 3.45
C GLU A 75 5.32 -3.29 3.64
N ASP A 76 5.46 -2.00 3.33
CA ASP A 76 4.31 -1.10 3.46
C ASP A 76 3.26 -1.43 2.42
N ILE A 77 3.69 -1.77 1.20
CA ILE A 77 2.74 -2.15 0.16
C ILE A 77 1.97 -3.39 0.60
N GLU A 78 2.67 -4.38 1.12
CA GLU A 78 2.01 -5.61 1.56
C GLU A 78 1.06 -5.35 2.71
N PHE A 79 1.46 -4.48 3.61
CA PHE A 79 0.59 -4.13 4.72
C PHE A 79 -0.72 -3.52 4.22
N TYR A 80 -0.64 -2.58 3.29
CA TYR A 80 -1.85 -1.94 2.79
C TYR A 80 -2.68 -2.86 1.91
N ILE A 81 -2.03 -3.80 1.19
CA ILE A 81 -2.80 -4.79 0.45
C ILE A 81 -3.70 -5.57 1.40
N LEU A 82 -3.15 -6.01 2.53
CA LEU A 82 -3.94 -6.76 3.49
C LEU A 82 -5.02 -5.91 4.13
N GLU A 83 -4.70 -4.68 4.51
CA GLU A 83 -5.66 -3.81 5.17
C GLU A 83 -6.81 -3.44 4.25
N ILE A 84 -6.48 -3.07 3.02
CA ILE A 84 -7.50 -2.67 2.07
C ILE A 84 -8.35 -3.87 1.66
N HIS A 85 -7.70 -5.01 1.44
CA HIS A 85 -8.43 -6.21 1.09
C HIS A 85 -9.43 -6.58 2.17
N TYR A 86 -9.00 -6.52 3.42
CA TYR A 86 -9.87 -6.86 4.54
C TYR A 86 -11.06 -5.92 4.62
N ALA A 87 -10.81 -4.61 4.49
CA ALA A 87 -11.89 -3.63 4.54
C ALA A 87 -12.85 -3.80 3.36
N TRP A 88 -12.31 -4.13 2.19
CA TRP A 88 -13.10 -4.31 0.98
C TRP A 88 -14.00 -5.54 1.09
N THR A 89 -13.50 -6.62 1.67
CA THR A 89 -14.35 -7.80 1.83
C THR A 89 -15.48 -7.54 2.81
N ALA A 90 -15.27 -6.63 3.75
CA ALA A 90 -16.33 -6.26 4.70
C ALA A 90 -17.33 -5.30 4.07
N ASN A 91 -16.91 -4.50 3.08
CA ASN A 91 -17.77 -3.52 2.46
C ASN A 91 -17.29 -3.26 1.03
N PHE A 92 -18.01 -3.79 0.07
CA PHE A 92 -17.63 -3.65 -1.34
C PHE A 92 -17.57 -2.20 -1.82
N ASP A 93 -18.26 -1.30 -1.13
CA ASP A 93 -18.23 0.11 -1.51
C ASP A 93 -16.96 0.81 -1.05
N PHE A 94 -16.10 0.10 -0.33
CA PHE A 94 -14.89 0.70 0.22
C PHE A 94 -13.87 1.04 -0.86
N LEU A 95 -13.66 0.15 -1.81
CA LEU A 95 -12.59 0.30 -2.78
C LEU A 95 -12.85 1.34 -3.86
N PRO A 96 -14.05 1.45 -4.46
CA PRO A 96 -14.25 2.36 -5.57
C PRO A 96 -13.86 3.81 -5.31
N PRO A 97 -14.20 4.42 -4.15
CA PRO A 97 -13.78 5.81 -3.92
C PRO A 97 -12.26 5.96 -3.83
N ILE A 98 -11.59 4.97 -3.24
CA ILE A 98 -10.13 5.02 -3.14
C ILE A 98 -9.51 4.90 -4.52
N LEU A 99 -10.02 3.98 -5.32
CA LEU A 99 -9.53 3.78 -6.67
C LEU A 99 -9.74 5.05 -7.52
N LYS A 100 -10.90 5.67 -7.37
CA LYS A 100 -11.19 6.89 -8.10
C LYS A 100 -10.20 7.99 -7.73
N ASN A 101 -9.94 8.15 -6.44
CA ASN A 101 -9.01 9.16 -5.98
C ASN A 101 -7.60 8.89 -6.53
N CYS A 102 -7.20 7.63 -6.54
CA CYS A 102 -5.89 7.27 -7.05
C CYS A 102 -5.77 7.60 -8.54
N ARG A 103 -6.81 7.31 -9.31
CA ARG A 103 -6.77 7.53 -10.74
C ARG A 103 -6.77 9.02 -11.08
N GLU A 104 -7.44 9.83 -10.30
CA GLU A 104 -7.62 11.24 -10.62
C GLU A 104 -6.56 12.14 -10.02
N ASN A 105 -6.07 11.80 -8.84
CA ASN A 105 -5.26 12.74 -8.09
C ASN A 105 -3.82 12.29 -7.84
N ILE A 106 -3.53 11.02 -7.99
CA ILE A 106 -2.19 10.50 -7.68
C ILE A 106 -1.56 10.01 -8.97
N ARG A 107 -0.40 10.59 -9.32
CA ARG A 107 0.28 10.24 -10.57
C ARG A 107 1.74 9.92 -10.37
#